data_4ae07d44b2fab4129580190a979d6960
#
_entry.id   4ae07d44b2fab4129580190a979d6960
#
_cell.length_a   1.000
_cell.length_b   1.000
_cell.length_c   1.000
_cell.angle_alpha   90.00
_cell.angle_beta   90.00
_cell.angle_gamma   90.00
#
_symmetry.space_group_name_H-M   'P 1'
#
loop_
_entity.id
_entity.type
_entity.pdbx_description
1 polymer ?
#
loop_
_entity_poly.entity_id
_entity_poly.type
_entity_poly.pdbx_seq_one_letter_code
_entity_poly.pdbx_strand_id
1 'polypeptide(L)'
;EVICNVQGDDTKEVIAQRVSMEEIYAFVKEDPSPVKGQFFFGFSAVQVLTEDDVKVVVAFGDSITAMSFFTNALQKRLYDTYPGQVTLVNAGIGGNRLVHDGTWIPDAPAEGGLFGEAGVKRFEKDVFETDQVDSIFCLIGINDIMHPVQFEGAGESISAEYLEQGYTYIAQKAHIHGAKIYGATVMPCGNADYSEEWIHAFEKTRIRINEWIRTQSPYDGYFDFDAILRDDTMPSYLREEVHIGDGLHPNTAGGEMLAECISLRMLT
;
A
#
# COMPACT_ATOMS: atom_id res chain seq x y z
N GLU A 1 25.06 -6.19 10.77
CA GLU A 1 24.36 -5.94 12.04
C GLU A 1 22.87 -5.72 11.70
N VAL A 2 21.99 -6.51 12.30
CA VAL A 2 20.54 -6.38 12.07
C VAL A 2 19.96 -5.60 13.25
N ILE A 3 19.32 -4.48 12.97
CA ILE A 3 18.65 -3.65 13.98
C ILE A 3 17.14 -3.87 13.83
N CYS A 4 16.49 -4.40 14.86
CA CYS A 4 15.03 -4.54 14.88
C CYS A 4 14.42 -3.37 15.66
N ASN A 5 13.59 -2.57 15.00
CA ASN A 5 12.79 -1.55 15.66
C ASN A 5 11.47 -2.16 16.13
N VAL A 6 11.26 -2.15 17.45
CA VAL A 6 9.99 -2.60 18.05
C VAL A 6 9.11 -1.38 18.25
N GLN A 7 8.00 -1.27 17.52
CA GLN A 7 6.97 -0.29 17.80
C GLN A 7 6.07 -0.81 18.93
N GLY A 8 6.03 -0.12 20.03
CA GLY A 8 5.08 -0.36 21.10
C GLY A 8 5.58 0.13 22.44
N ASP A 9 4.97 1.22 22.88
CA ASP A 9 5.11 1.86 24.19
C ASP A 9 6.27 2.84 24.37
N ASP A 10 5.99 3.99 25.02
CA ASP A 10 6.83 5.19 25.24
C ASP A 10 8.12 4.97 26.07
N THR A 11 8.54 3.76 26.29
CA THR A 11 9.81 3.46 26.91
C THR A 11 10.88 3.27 25.83
N LYS A 12 11.60 4.34 25.58
CA LYS A 12 12.80 4.37 24.71
C LYS A 12 13.91 3.46 25.24
N GLU A 13 13.75 2.16 25.15
CA GLU A 13 14.86 1.23 25.15
C GLU A 13 14.95 0.62 23.76
N VAL A 14 15.87 1.15 22.98
CA VAL A 14 16.33 0.47 21.76
C VAL A 14 17.05 -0.79 22.22
N ILE A 15 16.35 -1.91 22.21
CA ILE A 15 16.99 -3.21 22.37
C ILE A 15 17.57 -3.57 21.00
N ALA A 16 18.81 -3.15 20.77
CA ALA A 16 19.62 -3.67 19.68
C ALA A 16 19.97 -5.13 20.03
N GLN A 17 19.11 -6.06 19.69
CA GLN A 17 19.39 -7.47 19.80
C GLN A 17 19.94 -7.96 18.47
N ARG A 18 21.15 -8.51 18.46
CA ARG A 18 21.67 -9.24 17.30
C ARG A 18 20.85 -10.51 17.17
N VAL A 19 19.97 -10.55 16.19
CA VAL A 19 19.19 -11.73 15.85
C VAL A 19 19.72 -12.26 14.52
N SER A 20 20.10 -13.53 14.48
CA SER A 20 20.51 -14.15 13.23
C SER A 20 19.29 -14.41 12.34
N MET A 21 19.50 -14.47 11.02
CA MET A 21 18.44 -14.84 10.09
C MET A 21 17.86 -16.24 10.39
N GLU A 22 18.65 -17.15 10.96
CA GLU A 22 18.21 -18.46 11.39
C GLU A 22 17.25 -18.39 12.58
N GLU A 23 17.46 -17.46 13.51
CA GLU A 23 16.55 -17.23 14.64
C GLU A 23 15.24 -16.57 14.17
N ILE A 24 15.31 -15.65 13.19
CA ILE A 24 14.10 -15.08 12.56
C ILE A 24 13.31 -16.18 11.84
N TYR A 25 13.97 -17.04 11.08
CA TYR A 25 13.32 -18.19 10.42
C TYR A 25 12.75 -19.21 11.40
N ALA A 26 13.41 -19.48 12.50
CA ALA A 26 12.93 -20.37 13.55
C ALA A 26 11.67 -19.79 14.22
N PHE A 27 11.68 -18.51 14.56
CA PHE A 27 10.53 -17.81 15.13
C PHE A 27 9.30 -17.84 14.20
N VAL A 28 9.50 -17.59 12.91
CA VAL A 28 8.43 -17.65 11.88
C VAL A 28 7.90 -19.09 11.70
N LYS A 29 8.73 -20.10 11.90
CA LYS A 29 8.38 -21.51 11.70
C LYS A 29 7.67 -22.15 12.91
N GLU A 30 7.84 -21.59 14.10
CA GLU A 30 7.31 -22.14 15.35
C GLU A 30 6.00 -21.48 15.81
N ASP A 31 5.42 -20.53 15.05
CA ASP A 31 4.14 -19.93 15.40
C ASP A 31 2.99 -20.94 15.16
N PRO A 32 2.41 -21.53 16.24
CA PRO A 32 1.32 -22.48 16.14
C PRO A 32 -0.05 -21.79 15.97
N SER A 33 -0.09 -20.51 15.61
CA SER A 33 -1.34 -19.76 15.50
C SER A 33 -2.30 -20.44 14.52
N PRO A 34 -3.52 -20.79 14.94
CA PRO A 34 -4.53 -21.36 14.06
C PRO A 34 -5.09 -20.35 13.06
N VAL A 35 -4.76 -19.08 13.21
CA VAL A 35 -5.10 -18.03 12.26
C VAL A 35 -4.02 -18.04 11.19
N LYS A 36 -4.35 -18.55 10.02
CA LYS A 36 -3.51 -18.47 8.81
C LYS A 36 -3.44 -17.01 8.27
N GLY A 37 -3.22 -16.06 9.13
CA GLY A 37 -2.95 -14.68 8.85
C GLY A 37 -1.61 -14.36 9.49
N GLN A 38 -0.65 -13.99 8.70
CA GLN A 38 0.68 -13.62 9.17
C GLN A 38 0.60 -12.25 9.85
N PHE A 39 0.22 -12.23 11.12
CA PHE A 39 0.36 -11.04 11.94
C PHE A 39 1.65 -11.16 12.73
N PHE A 40 2.66 -10.40 12.34
CA PHE A 40 3.87 -10.23 13.13
C PHE A 40 3.64 -9.09 14.12
N PHE A 41 3.54 -9.45 15.39
CA PHE A 41 3.49 -8.47 16.46
C PHE A 41 4.92 -8.22 16.94
N GLY A 42 5.36 -6.98 16.89
CA GLY A 42 6.56 -6.55 17.60
C GLY A 42 7.72 -6.02 16.77
N PHE A 43 7.68 -6.08 15.43
CA PHE A 43 8.64 -5.34 14.61
C PHE A 43 8.02 -4.92 13.27
N SER A 44 8.39 -3.74 12.80
CA SER A 44 7.91 -3.16 11.54
C SER A 44 8.91 -3.31 10.39
N ALA A 45 10.19 -3.36 10.71
CA ALA A 45 11.25 -3.47 9.71
C ALA A 45 12.51 -4.12 10.30
N VAL A 46 13.29 -4.71 9.42
CA VAL A 46 14.66 -5.17 9.70
C VAL A 46 15.62 -4.27 8.93
N GLN A 47 16.47 -3.52 9.65
CA GLN A 47 17.49 -2.69 9.05
C GLN A 47 18.83 -3.42 9.03
N VAL A 48 19.53 -3.32 7.92
CA VAL A 48 20.87 -3.92 7.73
C VAL A 48 21.85 -2.80 7.41
N LEU A 49 22.92 -2.71 8.19
CA LEU A 49 24.02 -1.80 7.86
C LEU A 49 24.83 -2.41 6.71
N THR A 50 24.94 -1.67 5.62
CA THR A 50 25.71 -2.05 4.42
C THR A 50 26.79 -1.00 4.15
N GLU A 51 27.87 -1.42 3.48
CA GLU A 51 28.92 -0.50 3.00
C GLU A 51 28.56 0.14 1.66
N ASP A 52 27.54 -0.40 0.97
CA ASP A 52 27.09 0.04 -0.34
C ASP A 52 25.96 1.08 -0.21
N ASP A 53 25.86 1.97 -1.19
CA ASP A 53 24.77 2.92 -1.34
C ASP A 53 23.54 2.19 -1.91
N VAL A 54 22.74 1.62 -1.01
CA VAL A 54 21.53 0.86 -1.37
C VAL A 54 20.35 1.80 -1.53
N LYS A 55 19.69 1.76 -2.69
CA LYS A 55 18.47 2.53 -2.94
C LYS A 55 17.29 1.96 -2.14
N VAL A 56 16.55 2.84 -1.49
CA VAL A 56 15.38 2.48 -0.69
C VAL A 56 14.11 2.91 -1.42
N VAL A 57 13.27 1.93 -1.72
CA VAL A 57 11.92 2.12 -2.28
C VAL A 57 10.90 1.82 -1.19
N VAL A 58 9.95 2.72 -0.96
CA VAL A 58 8.84 2.48 -0.03
C VAL A 58 7.55 2.31 -0.81
N ALA A 59 6.87 1.18 -0.63
CA ALA A 59 5.50 0.97 -1.13
C ALA A 59 4.51 1.44 -0.07
N PHE A 60 3.95 2.62 -0.26
CA PHE A 60 2.96 3.23 0.61
C PHE A 60 1.55 2.96 0.09
N GLY A 61 0.66 2.40 0.93
CA GLY A 61 -0.66 2.02 0.44
C GLY A 61 -1.62 1.45 1.47
N ASP A 62 -2.65 0.83 0.94
CA ASP A 62 -3.73 0.17 1.67
C ASP A 62 -3.56 -1.38 1.72
N SER A 63 -4.69 -2.13 1.77
CA SER A 63 -4.67 -3.60 1.79
C SER A 63 -3.99 -4.23 0.59
N ILE A 64 -4.11 -3.62 -0.59
CA ILE A 64 -3.51 -4.15 -1.82
C ILE A 64 -1.99 -4.13 -1.72
N THR A 65 -1.43 -3.12 -1.06
CA THR A 65 0.00 -3.05 -0.72
C THR A 65 0.34 -3.98 0.44
N ALA A 66 -0.43 -3.93 1.53
CA ALA A 66 -0.19 -4.73 2.75
C ALA A 66 -0.18 -6.24 2.49
N MET A 67 -1.07 -6.74 1.62
CA MET A 67 -1.14 -8.18 1.27
C MET A 67 0.07 -8.69 0.50
N SER A 68 0.94 -7.81 0.05
CA SER A 68 2.27 -8.11 -0.50
C SER A 68 2.32 -8.87 -1.82
N PHE A 69 1.22 -9.13 -2.50
CA PHE A 69 1.26 -9.89 -3.76
C PHE A 69 2.12 -9.19 -4.82
N PHE A 70 1.89 -7.90 -5.09
CA PHE A 70 2.71 -7.18 -6.07
C PHE A 70 4.06 -6.73 -5.50
N THR A 71 4.13 -6.37 -4.21
CA THR A 71 5.38 -5.91 -3.60
C THR A 71 6.41 -7.02 -3.49
N ASN A 72 6.00 -8.26 -3.17
CA ASN A 72 6.88 -9.43 -3.18
C ASN A 72 7.38 -9.75 -4.61
N ALA A 73 6.50 -9.70 -5.60
CA ALA A 73 6.88 -9.90 -7.00
C ALA A 73 7.85 -8.80 -7.49
N LEU A 74 7.58 -7.54 -7.11
CA LEU A 74 8.45 -6.42 -7.43
C LEU A 74 9.82 -6.54 -6.73
N GLN A 75 9.84 -6.88 -5.45
CA GLN A 75 11.08 -7.10 -4.71
C GLN A 75 11.93 -8.20 -5.33
N LYS A 76 11.29 -9.29 -5.74
CA LYS A 76 12.00 -10.37 -6.46
C LYS A 76 12.62 -9.86 -7.76
N ARG A 77 11.90 -9.09 -8.56
CA ARG A 77 12.42 -8.50 -9.80
C ARG A 77 13.58 -7.53 -9.55
N LEU A 78 13.48 -6.71 -8.49
CA LEU A 78 14.55 -5.79 -8.07
C LEU A 78 15.79 -6.59 -7.66
N TYR A 79 15.63 -7.62 -6.84
CA TYR A 79 16.74 -8.46 -6.42
C TYR A 79 17.40 -9.22 -7.59
N ASP A 80 16.61 -9.77 -8.50
CA ASP A 80 17.14 -10.50 -9.67
C ASP A 80 17.88 -9.56 -10.65
N THR A 81 17.49 -8.29 -10.74
CA THR A 81 18.06 -7.32 -11.68
C THR A 81 19.18 -6.48 -11.06
N TYR A 82 19.04 -6.11 -9.80
CA TYR A 82 19.94 -5.22 -9.05
C TYR A 82 20.28 -5.81 -7.66
N PRO A 83 20.92 -6.98 -7.61
CA PRO A 83 21.19 -7.67 -6.35
C PRO A 83 22.02 -6.80 -5.40
N GLY A 84 21.50 -6.59 -4.19
CA GLY A 84 22.15 -5.79 -3.16
C GLY A 84 22.15 -4.27 -3.39
N GLN A 85 21.52 -3.76 -4.45
CA GLN A 85 21.55 -2.34 -4.79
C GLN A 85 20.23 -1.62 -4.47
N VAL A 86 19.13 -2.36 -4.35
CA VAL A 86 17.80 -1.80 -4.10
C VAL A 86 17.06 -2.64 -3.08
N THR A 87 16.41 -2.01 -2.13
CA THR A 87 15.47 -2.65 -1.19
C THR A 87 14.09 -2.05 -1.32
N LEU A 88 13.07 -2.85 -1.02
CA LEU A 88 11.66 -2.43 -1.00
C LEU A 88 11.09 -2.61 0.40
N VAL A 89 10.54 -1.54 0.95
CA VAL A 89 9.84 -1.53 2.25
C VAL A 89 8.34 -1.44 2.00
N ASN A 90 7.56 -2.30 2.63
CA ASN A 90 6.11 -2.29 2.53
C ASN A 90 5.49 -1.51 3.69
N ALA A 91 4.92 -0.35 3.41
CA ALA A 91 4.21 0.53 4.34
C ALA A 91 2.69 0.54 4.08
N GLY A 92 2.14 -0.60 3.66
CA GLY A 92 0.70 -0.80 3.47
C GLY A 92 -0.04 -1.07 4.77
N ILE A 93 -1.25 -0.52 4.91
CA ILE A 93 -2.17 -0.81 6.02
C ILE A 93 -3.51 -1.25 5.44
N GLY A 94 -3.99 -2.44 5.82
CA GLY A 94 -5.28 -2.97 5.36
C GLY A 94 -6.42 -1.99 5.64
N GLY A 95 -7.26 -1.70 4.62
CA GLY A 95 -8.39 -0.79 4.74
C GLY A 95 -8.05 0.69 4.89
N ASN A 96 -6.79 1.08 4.83
CA ASN A 96 -6.36 2.46 5.06
C ASN A 96 -6.91 3.42 4.00
N ARG A 97 -7.25 4.63 4.44
CA ARG A 97 -7.76 5.72 3.61
C ARG A 97 -6.72 6.82 3.47
N LEU A 98 -6.71 7.49 2.32
CA LEU A 98 -5.76 8.59 2.07
C LEU A 98 -6.04 9.81 2.93
N VAL A 99 -7.31 10.25 2.98
CA VAL A 99 -7.69 11.57 3.53
C VAL A 99 -8.56 11.51 4.80
N HIS A 100 -8.97 10.33 5.24
CA HIS A 100 -9.76 10.15 6.46
C HIS A 100 -9.09 9.19 7.44
N ASP A 101 -9.14 9.55 8.73
CA ASP A 101 -8.76 8.65 9.82
C ASP A 101 -9.76 7.52 9.93
N GLY A 102 -9.28 6.31 10.11
CA GLY A 102 -10.05 5.13 10.46
C GLY A 102 -11.38 4.98 9.73
N THR A 103 -12.06 3.90 9.98
CA THR A 103 -13.44 3.71 9.53
C THR A 103 -14.24 3.17 10.71
N TRP A 104 -15.35 3.81 11.01
CA TRP A 104 -16.25 3.32 12.03
C TRP A 104 -17.06 2.16 11.46
N ILE A 105 -16.91 0.99 12.07
CA ILE A 105 -17.72 -0.18 11.75
C ILE A 105 -18.58 -0.48 12.99
N PRO A 106 -19.92 -0.46 12.88
CA PRO A 106 -20.80 -0.83 13.98
C PRO A 106 -20.42 -2.21 14.53
N ASP A 107 -20.46 -2.36 15.84
CA ASP A 107 -20.15 -3.61 16.55
C ASP A 107 -18.71 -4.13 16.40
N ALA A 108 -17.80 -3.36 15.81
CA ALA A 108 -16.38 -3.70 15.82
C ALA A 108 -15.78 -3.48 17.22
N PRO A 109 -14.90 -4.38 17.71
CA PRO A 109 -14.36 -4.32 19.07
C PRO A 109 -13.37 -3.16 19.31
N ALA A 110 -13.05 -2.38 18.30
CA ALA A 110 -12.07 -1.28 18.39
C ALA A 110 -12.78 0.08 18.59
N GLU A 111 -12.60 0.68 19.75
CA GLU A 111 -12.93 2.10 19.95
C GLU A 111 -11.94 2.95 19.12
N GLY A 112 -12.46 3.86 18.31
CA GLY A 112 -11.64 4.83 17.59
C GLY A 112 -11.37 4.57 16.11
N GLY A 113 -12.02 3.59 15.54
CA GLY A 113 -11.94 3.30 14.10
C GLY A 113 -10.88 2.27 13.75
N LEU A 114 -11.18 1.50 12.72
CA LEU A 114 -10.28 0.52 12.14
C LEU A 114 -9.45 1.16 11.03
N PHE A 115 -8.37 0.49 10.64
CA PHE A 115 -7.57 0.78 9.46
C PHE A 115 -6.61 1.98 9.56
N GLY A 116 -6.33 2.44 10.78
CA GLY A 116 -5.27 3.41 11.07
C GLY A 116 -5.61 4.86 10.73
N GLU A 117 -4.64 5.73 10.98
CA GLU A 117 -4.71 7.16 10.63
C GLU A 117 -4.73 7.38 9.11
N ALA A 118 -5.30 8.51 8.69
CA ALA A 118 -5.29 8.94 7.29
C ALA A 118 -3.89 8.87 6.68
N GLY A 119 -3.80 8.42 5.44
CA GLY A 119 -2.55 8.34 4.72
C GLY A 119 -1.76 9.64 4.75
N VAL A 120 -2.43 10.79 4.56
CA VAL A 120 -1.80 12.13 4.64
C VAL A 120 -1.18 12.44 6.01
N LYS A 121 -1.67 11.84 7.10
CA LYS A 121 -1.14 12.06 8.45
C LYS A 121 0.06 11.15 8.73
N ARG A 122 -0.05 9.87 8.36
CA ARG A 122 0.99 8.87 8.64
C ARG A 122 2.14 8.88 7.63
N PHE A 123 1.98 9.57 6.46
CA PHE A 123 2.91 9.49 5.34
C PHE A 123 4.35 9.79 5.74
N GLU A 124 4.61 10.94 6.36
CA GLU A 124 5.99 11.34 6.72
C GLU A 124 6.61 10.37 7.74
N LYS A 125 5.82 9.91 8.71
CA LYS A 125 6.30 8.97 9.72
C LYS A 125 6.62 7.61 9.10
N ASP A 126 5.67 7.04 8.36
CA ASP A 126 5.78 5.66 7.89
C ASP A 126 6.73 5.50 6.70
N VAL A 127 6.91 6.57 5.91
CA VAL A 127 7.79 6.56 4.74
C VAL A 127 9.21 6.93 5.11
N PHE A 128 9.41 7.96 5.94
CA PHE A 128 10.73 8.52 6.24
C PHE A 128 11.25 8.15 7.64
N GLU A 129 10.67 7.16 8.29
CA GLU A 129 11.18 6.60 9.54
C GLU A 129 12.56 5.95 9.37
N THR A 130 12.84 5.43 8.19
CA THR A 130 14.18 5.02 7.76
C THR A 130 14.89 6.24 7.17
N ASP A 131 16.12 6.50 7.57
CA ASP A 131 16.84 7.75 7.30
C ASP A 131 17.00 8.13 5.81
N GLN A 132 16.81 7.19 4.89
CA GLN A 132 16.99 7.42 3.46
C GLN A 132 15.91 6.73 2.64
N VAL A 133 15.16 7.52 1.86
CA VAL A 133 14.20 7.03 0.88
C VAL A 133 14.47 7.70 -0.46
N ASP A 134 14.71 6.90 -1.50
CA ASP A 134 14.98 7.41 -2.85
C ASP A 134 13.70 7.50 -3.68
N SER A 135 12.81 6.52 -3.53
CA SER A 135 11.58 6.44 -4.32
C SER A 135 10.41 5.91 -3.51
N ILE A 136 9.23 6.43 -3.79
CA ILE A 136 7.98 6.01 -3.17
C ILE A 136 7.05 5.50 -4.26
N PHE A 137 6.49 4.32 -4.04
CA PHE A 137 5.39 3.79 -4.81
C PHE A 137 4.10 4.01 -4.02
N CYS A 138 3.13 4.75 -4.58
CA CYS A 138 1.91 5.14 -3.88
C CYS A 138 0.67 4.48 -4.50
N LEU A 139 0.03 3.58 -3.75
CA LEU A 139 -1.24 2.92 -4.11
C LEU A 139 -2.20 2.97 -2.91
N ILE A 140 -3.02 4.00 -2.85
CA ILE A 140 -4.00 4.24 -1.78
C ILE A 140 -5.16 5.05 -2.35
N GLY A 141 -6.32 5.04 -1.70
CA GLY A 141 -7.47 5.88 -2.06
C GLY A 141 -8.71 5.10 -2.47
N ILE A 142 -8.60 3.80 -2.76
CA ILE A 142 -9.77 2.98 -3.07
C ILE A 142 -10.76 2.95 -1.89
N ASN A 143 -10.26 2.86 -0.66
CA ASN A 143 -11.07 2.82 0.55
C ASN A 143 -11.74 4.17 0.86
N ASP A 144 -11.17 5.28 0.41
CA ASP A 144 -11.82 6.59 0.51
C ASP A 144 -13.11 6.64 -0.30
N ILE A 145 -13.14 5.95 -1.44
CA ILE A 145 -14.33 5.85 -2.30
C ILE A 145 -15.29 4.77 -1.79
N MET A 146 -14.77 3.64 -1.29
CA MET A 146 -15.55 2.48 -0.89
C MET A 146 -16.24 2.63 0.47
N HIS A 147 -15.48 2.99 1.50
CA HIS A 147 -15.94 2.92 2.90
C HIS A 147 -17.14 3.80 3.20
N PRO A 148 -17.31 5.00 2.62
CA PRO A 148 -18.50 5.83 2.86
C PRO A 148 -19.81 5.15 2.52
N VAL A 149 -19.82 4.25 1.55
CA VAL A 149 -21.02 3.53 1.11
C VAL A 149 -21.08 2.13 1.72
N GLN A 150 -19.93 1.51 1.97
CA GLN A 150 -19.83 0.15 2.50
C GLN A 150 -20.24 0.07 3.97
N PHE A 151 -19.92 1.09 4.75
CA PHE A 151 -20.14 1.11 6.18
C PHE A 151 -21.12 2.24 6.55
N GLU A 152 -22.29 1.88 7.08
CA GLU A 152 -23.26 2.84 7.58
C GLU A 152 -22.63 3.75 8.65
N GLY A 153 -22.78 5.06 8.48
CA GLY A 153 -22.23 6.07 9.39
C GLY A 153 -20.80 6.52 9.04
N ALA A 154 -20.14 5.91 8.09
CA ALA A 154 -18.93 6.47 7.50
C ALA A 154 -19.23 7.66 6.56
N GLY A 155 -20.45 7.87 6.27
CA GLY A 155 -21.35 8.98 5.85
C GLY A 155 -20.87 10.02 4.87
N GLU A 156 -19.61 10.16 4.54
CA GLU A 156 -19.13 11.20 3.65
C GLU A 156 -18.70 10.62 2.30
N SER A 157 -19.46 11.02 1.28
CA SER A 157 -19.00 10.81 -0.10
C SER A 157 -17.77 11.67 -0.36
N ILE A 158 -16.62 11.04 -0.53
CA ILE A 158 -15.39 11.77 -0.83
C ILE A 158 -15.41 12.16 -2.31
N SER A 159 -15.26 13.45 -2.57
CA SER A 159 -15.11 13.93 -3.93
C SER A 159 -13.73 13.60 -4.50
N ALA A 160 -13.63 13.45 -5.82
CA ALA A 160 -12.34 13.26 -6.47
C ALA A 160 -11.37 14.41 -6.19
N GLU A 161 -11.88 15.66 -6.10
CA GLU A 161 -11.10 16.85 -5.77
C GLU A 161 -10.43 16.76 -4.40
N TYR A 162 -11.09 16.11 -3.43
CA TYR A 162 -10.51 15.93 -2.11
C TYR A 162 -9.37 14.90 -2.11
N LEU A 163 -9.53 13.83 -2.88
CA LEU A 163 -8.44 12.88 -3.14
C LEU A 163 -7.27 13.53 -3.89
N GLU A 164 -7.55 14.37 -4.89
CA GLU A 164 -6.53 15.12 -5.63
C GLU A 164 -5.68 15.98 -4.69
N GLN A 165 -6.31 16.64 -3.69
CA GLN A 165 -5.60 17.40 -2.67
C GLN A 165 -4.72 16.51 -1.79
N GLY A 166 -5.22 15.34 -1.37
CA GLY A 166 -4.46 14.37 -0.58
C GLY A 166 -3.22 13.86 -1.33
N TYR A 167 -3.38 13.47 -2.58
CA TYR A 167 -2.27 13.04 -3.43
C TYR A 167 -1.26 14.16 -3.69
N THR A 168 -1.74 15.39 -3.90
CA THR A 168 -0.88 16.55 -4.07
C THR A 168 -0.06 16.81 -2.81
N TYR A 169 -0.68 16.71 -1.64
CA TYR A 169 -0.01 16.90 -0.36
C TYR A 169 1.12 15.89 -0.15
N ILE A 170 0.86 14.59 -0.33
CA ILE A 170 1.91 13.57 -0.13
C ILE A 170 3.02 13.68 -1.18
N ALA A 171 2.72 14.05 -2.42
CA ALA A 171 3.73 14.29 -3.43
C ALA A 171 4.65 15.47 -3.06
N GLN A 172 4.08 16.57 -2.56
CA GLN A 172 4.87 17.70 -2.06
C GLN A 172 5.76 17.29 -0.88
N LYS A 173 5.24 16.45 0.04
CA LYS A 173 6.04 15.93 1.16
C LYS A 173 7.19 15.07 0.67
N ALA A 174 6.96 14.16 -0.26
CA ALA A 174 8.01 13.35 -0.88
C ALA A 174 9.12 14.25 -1.47
N HIS A 175 8.75 15.25 -2.24
CA HIS A 175 9.70 16.17 -2.87
C HIS A 175 10.47 17.03 -1.87
N ILE A 176 9.84 17.45 -0.76
CA ILE A 176 10.54 18.17 0.34
C ILE A 176 11.65 17.30 0.94
N HIS A 177 11.43 15.98 1.07
CA HIS A 177 12.44 15.02 1.53
C HIS A 177 13.43 14.58 0.44
N GLY A 178 13.29 15.09 -0.80
CA GLY A 178 14.18 14.76 -1.91
C GLY A 178 13.90 13.40 -2.57
N ALA A 179 12.81 12.72 -2.18
CA ALA A 179 12.40 11.45 -2.75
C ALA A 179 11.53 11.65 -3.99
N LYS A 180 11.63 10.75 -4.96
CA LYS A 180 10.67 10.64 -6.05
C LYS A 180 9.42 9.91 -5.61
N ILE A 181 8.27 10.26 -6.17
CA ILE A 181 7.01 9.56 -5.90
C ILE A 181 6.28 9.19 -7.17
N TYR A 182 5.86 7.92 -7.26
CA TYR A 182 5.14 7.36 -8.39
C TYR A 182 3.76 6.88 -7.94
N GLY A 183 2.71 7.38 -8.58
CA GLY A 183 1.35 6.98 -8.28
C GLY A 183 0.91 5.74 -9.05
N ALA A 184 -0.03 4.99 -8.51
CA ALA A 184 -0.75 3.98 -9.25
C ALA A 184 -2.23 4.35 -9.40
N THR A 185 -2.84 3.99 -10.54
CA THR A 185 -4.27 4.18 -10.75
C THR A 185 -5.07 3.22 -9.88
N VAL A 186 -6.23 3.68 -9.40
CA VAL A 186 -7.17 2.92 -8.58
C VAL A 186 -7.85 1.84 -9.44
N MET A 187 -7.72 0.60 -9.03
CA MET A 187 -8.32 -0.55 -9.73
C MET A 187 -9.85 -0.59 -9.57
N PRO A 188 -10.59 -1.21 -10.50
CA PRO A 188 -12.02 -1.44 -10.35
C PRO A 188 -12.31 -2.54 -9.31
N CYS A 189 -13.54 -2.56 -8.79
CA CYS A 189 -14.01 -3.59 -7.86
C CYS A 189 -15.49 -3.94 -8.06
N GLY A 190 -15.98 -3.81 -9.29
CA GLY A 190 -17.40 -4.04 -9.63
C GLY A 190 -17.87 -5.48 -9.48
N ASN A 191 -16.95 -6.46 -9.48
CA ASN A 191 -17.25 -7.85 -9.19
C ASN A 191 -17.28 -8.21 -7.69
N ALA A 192 -17.01 -7.24 -6.81
CA ALA A 192 -17.36 -7.39 -5.41
C ALA A 192 -18.89 -7.34 -5.23
N ASP A 193 -19.42 -7.93 -4.16
CA ASP A 193 -20.87 -8.07 -3.91
C ASP A 193 -21.51 -6.74 -3.47
N TYR A 194 -21.58 -5.78 -4.39
CA TYR A 194 -22.21 -4.46 -4.21
C TYR A 194 -23.38 -4.25 -5.15
N SER A 195 -24.26 -3.30 -4.83
CA SER A 195 -25.37 -2.93 -5.72
C SER A 195 -24.87 -2.22 -6.98
N GLU A 196 -25.62 -2.33 -8.08
CA GLU A 196 -25.29 -1.62 -9.33
C GLU A 196 -25.20 -0.10 -9.13
N GLU A 197 -26.07 0.47 -8.29
CA GLU A 197 -26.05 1.89 -7.96
C GLU A 197 -24.74 2.28 -7.26
N TRP A 198 -24.28 1.46 -6.34
CA TRP A 198 -23.00 1.66 -5.65
C TRP A 198 -21.83 1.58 -6.63
N ILE A 199 -21.79 0.53 -7.46
CA ILE A 199 -20.74 0.35 -8.47
C ILE A 199 -20.68 1.57 -9.40
N HIS A 200 -21.84 2.08 -9.84
CA HIS A 200 -21.90 3.26 -10.69
C HIS A 200 -21.34 4.52 -10.00
N ALA A 201 -21.67 4.74 -8.74
CA ALA A 201 -21.17 5.87 -7.96
C ALA A 201 -19.66 5.76 -7.72
N PHE A 202 -19.17 4.58 -7.38
CA PHE A 202 -17.75 4.29 -7.23
C PHE A 202 -16.97 4.55 -8.52
N GLU A 203 -17.41 3.99 -9.64
CA GLU A 203 -16.77 4.13 -10.93
C GLU A 203 -16.68 5.59 -11.40
N LYS A 204 -17.70 6.40 -11.13
CA LYS A 204 -17.67 7.83 -11.45
C LYS A 204 -16.48 8.54 -10.80
N THR A 205 -16.23 8.29 -9.52
CA THR A 205 -15.11 8.90 -8.78
C THR A 205 -13.80 8.26 -9.19
N ARG A 206 -13.74 6.93 -9.31
CA ARG A 206 -12.55 6.18 -9.71
C ARG A 206 -12.02 6.61 -11.08
N ILE A 207 -12.88 6.65 -12.09
CA ILE A 207 -12.52 7.05 -13.45
C ILE A 207 -11.95 8.47 -13.45
N ARG A 208 -12.60 9.40 -12.74
CA ARG A 208 -12.14 10.77 -12.65
C ARG A 208 -10.76 10.88 -11.98
N ILE A 209 -10.56 10.19 -10.86
CA ILE A 209 -9.27 10.27 -10.17
C ILE A 209 -8.16 9.59 -10.96
N ASN A 210 -8.47 8.50 -11.66
CA ASN A 210 -7.50 7.84 -12.54
C ASN A 210 -7.09 8.73 -13.72
N GLU A 211 -8.03 9.47 -14.31
CA GLU A 211 -7.70 10.44 -15.35
C GLU A 211 -6.79 11.56 -14.81
N TRP A 212 -7.08 12.05 -13.61
CA TRP A 212 -6.24 13.04 -12.95
C TRP A 212 -4.82 12.48 -12.65
N ILE A 213 -4.73 11.24 -12.14
CA ILE A 213 -3.43 10.58 -11.90
C ILE A 213 -2.61 10.50 -13.19
N ARG A 214 -3.23 10.15 -14.30
CA ARG A 214 -2.56 10.01 -15.60
C ARG A 214 -2.11 11.33 -16.22
N THR A 215 -2.80 12.44 -15.95
CA THR A 215 -2.65 13.67 -16.76
C THR A 215 -2.27 14.92 -15.98
N GLN A 216 -2.54 14.98 -14.68
CA GLN A 216 -2.45 16.21 -13.90
C GLN A 216 -1.74 16.05 -12.55
N SER A 217 -1.52 14.82 -12.09
CA SER A 217 -0.89 14.59 -10.79
C SER A 217 0.54 15.15 -10.73
N PRO A 218 0.99 15.62 -9.57
CA PRO A 218 2.37 16.09 -9.37
C PRO A 218 3.36 14.95 -9.11
N TYR A 219 2.98 13.72 -9.40
CA TYR A 219 3.86 12.56 -9.31
C TYR A 219 4.97 12.61 -10.37
N ASP A 220 6.12 12.03 -10.07
CA ASP A 220 7.23 11.90 -11.03
C ASP A 220 6.93 10.89 -12.16
N GLY A 221 5.82 10.18 -12.04
CA GLY A 221 5.28 9.26 -13.01
C GLY A 221 4.16 8.41 -12.41
N TYR A 222 3.55 7.55 -13.20
CA TYR A 222 2.49 6.67 -12.72
C TYR A 222 2.55 5.28 -13.35
N PHE A 223 1.89 4.32 -12.71
CA PHE A 223 1.68 2.97 -13.21
C PHE A 223 0.17 2.72 -13.35
N ASP A 224 -0.23 2.25 -14.52
CA ASP A 224 -1.66 2.10 -14.85
C ASP A 224 -2.21 0.75 -14.43
N PHE A 225 -2.33 0.53 -13.12
CA PHE A 225 -2.83 -0.71 -12.54
C PHE A 225 -4.28 -1.02 -12.94
N ASP A 226 -5.09 0.03 -13.12
CA ASP A 226 -6.44 -0.08 -13.69
C ASP A 226 -6.40 -0.75 -15.07
N ALA A 227 -5.60 -0.22 -15.98
CA ALA A 227 -5.49 -0.77 -17.35
C ALA A 227 -4.93 -2.20 -17.39
N ILE A 228 -4.09 -2.57 -16.41
CA ILE A 228 -3.46 -3.89 -16.35
C ILE A 228 -4.41 -4.98 -15.88
N LEU A 229 -5.27 -4.71 -14.89
CA LEU A 229 -6.08 -5.76 -14.25
C LEU A 229 -7.58 -5.72 -14.59
N ARG A 230 -8.10 -4.62 -15.11
CA ARG A 230 -9.52 -4.53 -15.44
C ARG A 230 -9.90 -5.49 -16.58
N ASP A 231 -11.15 -5.92 -16.59
CA ASP A 231 -11.72 -6.69 -17.69
C ASP A 231 -11.95 -5.80 -18.91
N ASP A 232 -11.59 -6.29 -20.10
CA ASP A 232 -11.69 -5.52 -21.36
C ASP A 232 -13.14 -5.29 -21.80
N THR A 233 -14.05 -6.17 -21.41
CA THR A 233 -15.47 -6.13 -21.78
C THR A 233 -16.32 -5.46 -20.72
N MET A 234 -15.92 -5.54 -19.47
CA MET A 234 -16.56 -4.94 -18.31
C MET A 234 -15.53 -4.10 -17.50
N PRO A 235 -15.15 -2.89 -17.94
CA PRO A 235 -14.04 -2.13 -17.34
C PRO A 235 -14.22 -1.72 -15.89
N SER A 236 -15.42 -1.86 -15.32
CA SER A 236 -15.68 -1.69 -13.89
C SER A 236 -15.35 -2.93 -13.05
N TYR A 237 -14.89 -4.01 -13.68
CA TYR A 237 -14.57 -5.29 -13.05
C TYR A 237 -13.11 -5.62 -13.20
N LEU A 238 -12.55 -6.34 -12.22
CA LEU A 238 -11.29 -7.06 -12.40
C LEU A 238 -11.51 -8.32 -13.24
N ARG A 239 -10.50 -8.73 -13.99
CA ARG A 239 -10.49 -10.05 -14.61
C ARG A 239 -10.59 -11.14 -13.55
N GLU A 240 -11.35 -12.19 -13.82
CA GLU A 240 -11.63 -13.26 -12.85
C GLU A 240 -10.36 -13.96 -12.32
N GLU A 241 -9.37 -14.13 -13.18
CA GLU A 241 -8.14 -14.85 -12.86
C GLU A 241 -7.13 -14.04 -12.02
N VAL A 242 -7.34 -12.73 -11.81
CA VAL A 242 -6.32 -11.85 -11.19
C VAL A 242 -6.61 -11.47 -9.74
N HIS A 243 -7.76 -11.86 -9.17
CA HIS A 243 -8.11 -11.54 -7.78
C HIS A 243 -8.30 -12.79 -6.92
N ILE A 244 -8.34 -12.63 -5.58
CA ILE A 244 -8.45 -13.75 -4.62
C ILE A 244 -9.87 -14.34 -4.52
N GLY A 245 -10.79 -13.93 -5.37
CA GLY A 245 -12.20 -14.35 -5.37
C GLY A 245 -13.16 -13.32 -4.74
N ASP A 246 -12.66 -12.18 -4.30
CA ASP A 246 -13.45 -11.11 -3.68
C ASP A 246 -13.74 -9.92 -4.61
N GLY A 247 -13.23 -9.97 -5.84
CA GLY A 247 -13.42 -8.91 -6.83
C GLY A 247 -12.71 -7.60 -6.54
N LEU A 248 -11.75 -7.59 -5.62
CA LEU A 248 -11.05 -6.40 -5.13
C LEU A 248 -9.54 -6.59 -5.03
N HIS A 249 -9.10 -7.62 -4.31
CA HIS A 249 -7.68 -7.81 -3.99
C HIS A 249 -6.99 -8.72 -5.01
N PRO A 250 -5.87 -8.27 -5.62
CA PRO A 250 -5.09 -9.12 -6.50
C PRO A 250 -4.63 -10.41 -5.81
N ASN A 251 -4.60 -11.50 -6.56
CA ASN A 251 -3.94 -12.73 -6.17
C ASN A 251 -2.47 -12.74 -6.66
N THR A 252 -1.79 -13.87 -6.58
CA THR A 252 -0.40 -14.01 -7.04
C THR A 252 -0.24 -13.61 -8.51
N ALA A 253 -1.13 -14.07 -9.40
CA ALA A 253 -1.06 -13.77 -10.82
C ALA A 253 -1.28 -12.27 -11.08
N GLY A 254 -2.29 -11.67 -10.44
CA GLY A 254 -2.55 -10.23 -10.51
C GLY A 254 -1.36 -9.42 -9.96
N GLY A 255 -0.79 -9.85 -8.84
CA GLY A 255 0.39 -9.20 -8.26
C GLY A 255 1.62 -9.25 -9.15
N GLU A 256 1.87 -10.37 -9.82
CA GLU A 256 2.96 -10.51 -10.81
C GLU A 256 2.74 -9.58 -12.00
N MET A 257 1.52 -9.50 -12.54
CA MET A 257 1.20 -8.58 -13.64
C MET A 257 1.39 -7.12 -13.26
N LEU A 258 0.96 -6.73 -12.06
CA LEU A 258 1.20 -5.38 -11.53
C LEU A 258 2.69 -5.10 -11.37
N ALA A 259 3.44 -6.03 -10.82
CA ALA A 259 4.88 -5.88 -10.68
C ALA A 259 5.58 -5.75 -12.04
N GLU A 260 5.14 -6.50 -13.06
CA GLU A 260 5.71 -6.45 -14.41
C GLU A 260 5.51 -5.10 -15.10
N CYS A 261 4.40 -4.43 -14.89
CA CYS A 261 4.17 -3.11 -15.48
C CYS A 261 5.05 -2.00 -14.85
N ILE A 262 5.65 -2.26 -13.69
CA ILE A 262 6.53 -1.31 -13.02
C ILE A 262 7.91 -1.31 -13.69
N SER A 263 8.30 -0.17 -14.26
CA SER A 263 9.64 0.02 -14.80
C SER A 263 10.65 0.13 -13.67
N LEU A 264 11.52 -0.87 -13.52
CA LEU A 264 12.54 -0.87 -12.45
C LEU A 264 13.49 0.34 -12.53
N ARG A 265 13.72 0.88 -13.73
CA ARG A 265 14.57 2.07 -13.94
C ARG A 265 14.01 3.34 -13.31
N MET A 266 12.72 3.37 -13.01
CA MET A 266 12.11 4.52 -12.34
C MET A 266 12.38 4.50 -10.84
N LEU A 267 12.70 3.33 -10.29
CA LEU A 267 12.89 3.11 -8.87
C LEU A 267 14.37 3.08 -8.44
N THR A 268 15.29 3.08 -9.40
CA THR A 268 16.75 2.94 -9.17
C THR A 268 17.58 4.19 -9.49
#